data_b2a5d7ebef8c62b0140404c4ab79100b
#
_entry.id   b2a5d7ebef8c62b0140404c4ab79100b
#
_cell.length_a   1.000
_cell.length_b   1.000
_cell.length_c   1.000
_cell.angle_alpha   90.00
_cell.angle_beta   90.00
_cell.angle_gamma   90.00
#
_symmetry.space_group_name_H-M   'P 1'
#
loop_
_entity.id
_entity.type
_entity.pdbx_description
1 polymer ?
#
loop_
_entity_poly.entity_id
_entity_poly.type
_entity_poly.pdbx_seq_one_letter_code
_entity_poly.pdbx_strand_id
1 'polypeptide(L)'
;MLANLSSIVEFLPDDLPGFFRSHELVRLDLQERPSADVVRGVEEGVAEIGICSADVSTRGLERFSYRRDRLVIVVRSDHPLASARDVSFADTLDYDHVGLFATSSIYLRSQYTAQQIGKSIRLRVHVPGFDAVCRMVQAGMGIGLIPDRAFQVLSHGMNLTAVELSDDWADRELVLVARDPAGLSATSQLMLDHLRLPGTKPH
;
A
#
# COMPACT_ATOMS: atom_id res chain seq x y z
N MET A 1 0.51 -17.18 -1.06
CA MET A 1 0.86 -15.91 -0.42
C MET A 1 -0.25 -14.88 -0.61
N LEU A 2 -0.59 -14.12 0.42
CA LEU A 2 -1.52 -13.01 0.33
C LEU A 2 -0.75 -11.69 0.42
N ALA A 3 -1.16 -10.66 -0.31
CA ALA A 3 -0.46 -9.38 -0.27
C ALA A 3 -1.43 -8.21 -0.52
N ASN A 4 -1.15 -7.06 0.08
CA ASN A 4 -1.92 -5.86 -0.18
C ASN A 4 -1.51 -5.21 -1.52
N LEU A 5 -2.36 -4.32 -2.02
CA LEU A 5 -2.17 -3.63 -3.30
C LEU A 5 -0.80 -2.92 -3.38
N SER A 6 -0.38 -2.21 -2.31
CA SER A 6 0.90 -1.49 -2.30
C SER A 6 2.07 -2.42 -2.55
N SER A 7 2.16 -3.55 -1.86
CA SER A 7 3.28 -4.49 -2.05
C SER A 7 3.28 -5.11 -3.45
N ILE A 8 2.11 -5.40 -4.02
CA ILE A 8 1.98 -5.98 -5.37
C ILE A 8 2.41 -4.99 -6.45
N VAL A 9 2.02 -3.72 -6.32
CA VAL A 9 2.30 -2.72 -7.37
C VAL A 9 3.71 -2.16 -7.24
N GLU A 10 4.21 -1.97 -6.01
CA GLU A 10 5.41 -1.18 -5.78
C GLU A 10 6.69 -2.01 -5.65
N PHE A 11 6.63 -3.20 -5.03
CA PHE A 11 7.84 -3.87 -4.58
C PHE A 11 7.99 -5.30 -5.10
N LEU A 12 6.94 -6.12 -5.09
CA LEU A 12 7.02 -7.51 -5.51
C LEU A 12 7.49 -7.70 -6.97
N PRO A 13 7.16 -6.80 -7.92
CA PRO A 13 7.69 -6.91 -9.29
C PRO A 13 9.22 -6.84 -9.37
N ASP A 14 9.87 -6.12 -8.45
CA ASP A 14 11.33 -6.02 -8.38
C ASP A 14 11.94 -7.15 -7.54
N ASP A 15 11.27 -7.57 -6.48
CA ASP A 15 11.78 -8.57 -5.52
C ASP A 15 11.68 -10.01 -6.05
N LEU A 16 10.53 -10.39 -6.65
CA LEU A 16 10.26 -11.77 -7.06
C LEU A 16 11.17 -12.30 -8.18
N PRO A 17 11.61 -11.53 -9.17
CA PRO A 17 12.49 -12.03 -10.23
C PRO A 17 13.81 -12.61 -9.69
N GLY A 18 14.37 -12.02 -8.64
CA GLY A 18 15.56 -12.54 -7.96
C GLY A 18 15.33 -13.93 -7.35
N PHE A 19 14.20 -14.09 -6.67
CA PHE A 19 13.82 -15.36 -6.07
C PHE A 19 13.63 -16.47 -7.12
N PHE A 20 12.88 -16.21 -8.18
CA PHE A 20 12.59 -17.22 -9.21
C PHE A 20 13.81 -17.61 -10.05
N ARG A 21 14.81 -16.71 -10.22
CA ARG A 21 16.09 -17.11 -10.85
C ARG A 21 16.86 -18.15 -10.04
N SER A 22 16.74 -18.10 -8.71
CA SER A 22 17.42 -19.05 -7.81
C SER A 22 16.58 -20.29 -7.52
N HIS A 23 15.28 -20.26 -7.80
CA HIS A 23 14.32 -21.32 -7.46
C HIS A 23 13.34 -21.56 -8.61
N GLU A 24 13.85 -21.98 -9.78
CA GLU A 24 13.10 -22.07 -11.04
C GLU A 24 11.86 -22.98 -11.00
N LEU A 25 11.88 -24.01 -10.15
CA LEU A 25 10.78 -24.96 -10.01
C LEU A 25 9.65 -24.48 -9.10
N VAL A 26 9.87 -23.39 -8.34
CA VAL A 26 8.85 -22.84 -7.44
C VAL A 26 7.76 -22.16 -8.27
N ARG A 27 6.52 -22.33 -7.83
CA ARG A 27 5.35 -21.61 -8.36
C ARG A 27 4.66 -20.92 -7.20
N LEU A 28 4.33 -19.64 -7.40
CA LEU A 28 3.69 -18.80 -6.40
C LEU A 28 2.24 -18.51 -6.80
N ASP A 29 1.30 -18.89 -5.94
CA ASP A 29 -0.06 -18.36 -5.95
C ASP A 29 -0.07 -17.06 -5.12
N LEU A 30 -0.11 -15.91 -5.79
CA LEU A 30 -0.14 -14.58 -5.20
C LEU A 30 -1.54 -14.00 -5.36
N GLN A 31 -2.22 -13.72 -4.23
CA GLN A 31 -3.55 -13.16 -4.24
C GLN A 31 -3.56 -11.80 -3.56
N GLU A 32 -4.16 -10.81 -4.23
CA GLU A 32 -4.41 -9.50 -3.62
C GLU A 32 -5.54 -9.59 -2.60
N ARG A 33 -5.32 -9.02 -1.42
CA ARG A 33 -6.33 -8.85 -0.37
C ARG A 33 -6.10 -7.52 0.38
N PRO A 34 -7.15 -6.88 0.94
CA PRO A 34 -6.98 -5.83 1.92
C PRO A 34 -6.11 -6.28 3.10
N SER A 35 -5.33 -5.39 3.70
CA SER A 35 -4.38 -5.74 4.76
C SER A 35 -5.00 -6.52 5.93
N ALA A 36 -6.22 -6.18 6.34
CA ALA A 36 -6.92 -6.93 7.40
C ALA A 36 -7.27 -8.37 6.97
N ASP A 37 -7.60 -8.57 5.69
CA ASP A 37 -7.91 -9.89 5.13
C ASP A 37 -6.65 -10.71 4.90
N VAL A 38 -5.50 -10.06 4.61
CA VAL A 38 -4.19 -10.73 4.59
C VAL A 38 -3.89 -11.32 5.97
N VAL A 39 -4.02 -10.52 7.03
CA VAL A 39 -3.78 -10.99 8.41
C VAL A 39 -4.69 -12.17 8.73
N ARG A 40 -6.00 -12.01 8.53
CA ARG A 40 -6.96 -13.09 8.78
C ARG A 40 -6.66 -14.37 7.98
N GLY A 41 -6.32 -14.25 6.69
CA GLY A 41 -6.02 -15.40 5.86
C GLY A 41 -4.75 -16.15 6.29
N VAL A 42 -3.76 -15.45 6.86
CA VAL A 42 -2.57 -16.08 7.45
C VAL A 42 -2.91 -16.74 8.80
N GLU A 43 -3.70 -16.08 9.66
CA GLU A 43 -4.20 -16.64 10.93
C GLU A 43 -4.98 -17.95 10.69
N GLU A 44 -5.86 -17.98 9.71
CA GLU A 44 -6.69 -19.12 9.33
C GLU A 44 -5.91 -20.21 8.54
N GLY A 45 -4.67 -19.95 8.15
CA GLY A 45 -3.83 -20.88 7.38
C GLY A 45 -4.19 -20.99 5.90
N VAL A 46 -4.95 -20.02 5.34
CA VAL A 46 -5.22 -19.92 3.90
C VAL A 46 -3.92 -19.64 3.13
N ALA A 47 -3.01 -18.91 3.74
CA ALA A 47 -1.66 -18.68 3.24
C ALA A 47 -0.63 -18.79 4.36
N GLU A 48 0.57 -19.23 4.05
CA GLU A 48 1.67 -19.35 5.02
C GLU A 48 2.32 -17.98 5.29
N ILE A 49 2.35 -17.10 4.27
CA ILE A 49 2.98 -15.76 4.34
C ILE A 49 2.00 -14.72 3.83
N GLY A 50 1.98 -13.57 4.49
CA GLY A 50 1.26 -12.39 4.05
C GLY A 50 2.14 -11.15 4.02
N ILE A 51 1.76 -10.13 3.21
CA ILE A 51 2.32 -8.79 3.24
C ILE A 51 1.18 -7.80 3.45
N CYS A 52 1.28 -6.99 4.50
CA CYS A 52 0.23 -6.04 4.87
C CYS A 52 0.82 -4.70 5.38
N SER A 53 -0.04 -3.68 5.55
CA SER A 53 0.33 -2.46 6.24
C SER A 53 0.59 -2.73 7.72
N ALA A 54 1.63 -2.13 8.29
CA ALA A 54 1.94 -2.22 9.71
C ALA A 54 0.85 -1.59 10.60
N ASP A 55 -0.02 -0.76 10.04
CA ASP A 55 -1.14 -0.10 10.73
C ASP A 55 -2.27 -1.06 11.16
N VAL A 56 -2.33 -2.26 10.54
CA VAL A 56 -3.33 -3.24 10.94
C VAL A 56 -2.82 -4.11 12.10
N SER A 57 -3.75 -4.51 12.97
CA SER A 57 -3.41 -5.44 14.07
C SER A 57 -3.00 -6.80 13.50
N THR A 58 -1.83 -7.27 13.91
CA THR A 58 -1.28 -8.58 13.53
C THR A 58 -1.17 -9.51 14.72
N ARG A 59 -2.12 -9.44 15.69
CA ARG A 59 -2.10 -10.25 16.90
C ARG A 59 -1.99 -11.74 16.55
N GLY A 60 -1.06 -12.44 17.22
CA GLY A 60 -0.83 -13.88 17.02
C GLY A 60 0.02 -14.23 15.78
N LEU A 61 0.47 -13.24 15.02
CA LEU A 61 1.39 -13.44 13.90
C LEU A 61 2.77 -12.85 14.22
N GLU A 62 3.81 -13.54 13.77
CA GLU A 62 5.17 -12.99 13.72
C GLU A 62 5.26 -11.94 12.61
N ARG A 63 5.97 -10.83 12.89
CA ARG A 63 6.13 -9.71 11.98
C ARG A 63 7.60 -9.54 11.61
N PHE A 64 7.84 -9.24 10.33
CA PHE A 64 9.16 -8.89 9.81
C PHE A 64 9.05 -7.64 8.97
N SER A 65 9.98 -6.69 9.12
CA SER A 65 10.01 -5.50 8.26
C SER A 65 10.22 -5.91 6.80
N TYR A 66 9.45 -5.30 5.91
CA TYR A 66 9.55 -5.54 4.48
C TYR A 66 10.01 -4.31 3.72
N ARG A 67 9.17 -3.30 3.61
CA ARG A 67 9.45 -2.06 2.86
C ARG A 67 8.79 -0.86 3.55
N ARG A 68 9.27 0.32 3.17
CA ARG A 68 8.62 1.59 3.53
C ARG A 68 8.22 2.34 2.28
N ASP A 69 7.12 3.04 2.36
CA ASP A 69 6.64 3.95 1.33
C ASP A 69 6.13 5.25 1.96
N ARG A 70 5.83 6.24 1.11
CA ARG A 70 5.21 7.49 1.52
C ARG A 70 4.02 7.78 0.63
N LEU A 71 2.91 8.23 1.23
CA LEU A 71 1.72 8.67 0.50
C LEU A 71 1.91 10.09 -0.04
N VAL A 72 1.36 10.30 -1.24
CA VAL A 72 1.30 11.61 -1.89
C VAL A 72 -0.12 11.90 -2.35
N ILE A 73 -0.46 13.18 -2.45
CA ILE A 73 -1.68 13.62 -3.11
C ILE A 73 -1.42 13.73 -4.60
N VAL A 74 -2.23 13.05 -5.39
CA VAL A 74 -2.20 13.12 -6.86
C VAL A 74 -3.27 14.10 -7.32
N VAL A 75 -2.86 15.06 -8.11
CA VAL A 75 -3.69 16.09 -8.69
C VAL A 75 -3.41 16.25 -10.18
N ARG A 76 -4.32 16.88 -10.92
CA ARG A 76 -4.00 17.37 -12.28
C ARG A 76 -2.93 18.44 -12.19
N SER A 77 -2.07 18.55 -13.19
CA SER A 77 -0.99 19.56 -13.20
C SER A 77 -1.49 21.02 -13.27
N ASP A 78 -2.75 21.23 -13.63
CA ASP A 78 -3.41 22.54 -13.60
C ASP A 78 -4.22 22.81 -12.31
N HIS A 79 -4.16 21.89 -11.33
CA HIS A 79 -4.88 22.01 -10.05
C HIS A 79 -4.19 23.02 -9.13
N PRO A 80 -4.95 23.79 -8.29
CA PRO A 80 -4.34 24.77 -7.36
C PRO A 80 -3.25 24.20 -6.45
N LEU A 81 -3.37 22.94 -6.02
CA LEU A 81 -2.38 22.28 -5.18
C LEU A 81 -1.10 21.87 -5.94
N ALA A 82 -1.12 21.83 -7.28
CA ALA A 82 0.02 21.33 -8.06
C ALA A 82 1.29 22.19 -7.93
N SER A 83 1.14 23.46 -7.55
CA SER A 83 2.25 24.38 -7.32
C SER A 83 2.79 24.38 -5.88
N ALA A 84 2.12 23.68 -4.97
CA ALA A 84 2.57 23.56 -3.59
C ALA A 84 3.73 22.55 -3.50
N ARG A 85 4.71 22.82 -2.63
CA ARG A 85 5.77 21.86 -2.33
C ARG A 85 5.23 20.69 -1.50
N ASP A 86 4.47 21.02 -0.49
CA ASP A 86 3.78 20.10 0.40
C ASP A 86 2.42 20.67 0.81
N VAL A 87 1.53 19.81 1.26
CA VAL A 87 0.21 20.19 1.78
C VAL A 87 -0.10 19.33 3.01
N SER A 88 -0.88 19.87 3.95
CA SER A 88 -1.45 19.02 4.99
C SER A 88 -2.63 18.22 4.45
N PHE A 89 -2.88 17.06 4.98
CA PHE A 89 -4.08 16.30 4.61
C PHE A 89 -5.36 17.08 4.88
N ALA A 90 -5.37 17.90 5.94
CA ALA A 90 -6.51 18.77 6.29
C ALA A 90 -6.88 19.74 5.17
N ASP A 91 -5.90 20.27 4.44
CA ASP A 91 -6.10 21.22 3.32
C ASP A 91 -6.68 20.51 2.08
N THR A 92 -6.46 19.21 1.96
CA THR A 92 -6.99 18.41 0.85
C THR A 92 -8.49 18.11 0.98
N LEU A 93 -9.04 18.16 2.20
CA LEU A 93 -10.43 17.78 2.49
C LEU A 93 -11.48 18.77 1.94
N ASP A 94 -11.05 19.94 1.46
CA ASP A 94 -11.93 20.89 0.78
C ASP A 94 -12.19 20.53 -0.70
N TYR A 95 -11.49 19.53 -1.23
CA TYR A 95 -11.63 19.02 -2.59
C TYR A 95 -12.37 17.67 -2.62
N ASP A 96 -12.90 17.32 -3.78
CA ASP A 96 -13.47 16.00 -4.02
C ASP A 96 -12.35 14.97 -4.15
N HIS A 97 -12.52 13.79 -3.56
CA HIS A 97 -11.55 12.71 -3.58
C HIS A 97 -11.99 11.54 -4.45
N VAL A 98 -11.04 10.99 -5.18
CA VAL A 98 -11.09 9.64 -5.74
C VAL A 98 -10.44 8.70 -4.74
N GLY A 99 -11.22 7.85 -4.09
CA GLY A 99 -10.75 6.93 -3.05
C GLY A 99 -10.49 5.52 -3.59
N LEU A 100 -9.57 4.82 -2.96
CA LEU A 100 -9.49 3.37 -3.09
C LEU A 100 -10.73 2.72 -2.47
N PHE A 101 -10.94 1.42 -2.74
CA PHE A 101 -12.04 0.67 -2.15
C PHE A 101 -12.08 0.82 -0.61
N ALA A 102 -13.29 0.74 -0.04
CA ALA A 102 -13.59 1.12 1.35
C ALA A 102 -12.79 0.35 2.41
N THR A 103 -12.31 -0.86 2.11
CA THR A 103 -11.50 -1.70 3.02
C THR A 103 -10.00 -1.53 2.83
N SER A 104 -9.56 -0.66 1.93
CA SER A 104 -8.15 -0.33 1.74
C SER A 104 -7.57 0.31 3.01
N SER A 105 -6.39 -0.13 3.45
CA SER A 105 -5.70 0.46 4.60
C SER A 105 -5.41 1.96 4.41
N ILE A 106 -5.11 2.38 3.18
CA ILE A 106 -4.91 3.80 2.85
C ILE A 106 -6.19 4.59 3.07
N TYR A 107 -7.32 4.10 2.54
CA TYR A 107 -8.60 4.80 2.69
C TYR A 107 -9.08 4.82 4.14
N LEU A 108 -8.99 3.71 4.85
CA LEU A 108 -9.35 3.63 6.27
C LEU A 108 -8.50 4.58 7.13
N ARG A 109 -7.19 4.66 6.86
CA ARG A 109 -6.29 5.58 7.56
C ARG A 109 -6.67 7.03 7.28
N SER A 110 -6.92 7.39 6.03
CA SER A 110 -7.32 8.75 5.65
C SER A 110 -8.67 9.14 6.25
N GLN A 111 -9.66 8.23 6.28
CA GLN A 111 -10.93 8.46 6.97
C GLN A 111 -10.73 8.72 8.47
N TYR A 112 -9.95 7.86 9.13
CA TYR A 112 -9.64 8.02 10.55
C TYR A 112 -8.98 9.38 10.82
N THR A 113 -8.00 9.78 10.01
CA THR A 113 -7.31 11.08 10.15
C THR A 113 -8.28 12.25 9.96
N ALA A 114 -9.16 12.20 8.96
CA ALA A 114 -10.18 13.24 8.76
C ALA A 114 -11.12 13.36 9.97
N GLN A 115 -11.56 12.23 10.54
CA GLN A 115 -12.43 12.19 11.72
C GLN A 115 -11.76 12.80 12.96
N GLN A 116 -10.44 12.56 13.16
CA GLN A 116 -9.69 13.12 14.30
C GLN A 116 -9.70 14.66 14.32
N ILE A 117 -9.81 15.30 13.16
CA ILE A 117 -9.89 16.78 13.04
C ILE A 117 -11.33 17.27 12.80
N GLY A 118 -12.35 16.42 13.05
CA GLY A 118 -13.75 16.77 12.91
C GLY A 118 -14.23 17.01 11.47
N LYS A 119 -13.47 16.53 10.48
CA LYS A 119 -13.81 16.63 9.05
C LYS A 119 -14.18 15.27 8.47
N SER A 120 -14.66 15.27 7.22
CA SER A 120 -14.92 14.08 6.43
C SER A 120 -14.35 14.23 5.03
N ILE A 121 -13.94 13.12 4.42
CA ILE A 121 -13.49 13.11 3.04
C ILE A 121 -14.71 13.31 2.13
N ARG A 122 -14.63 14.27 1.22
CA ARG A 122 -15.63 14.46 0.16
C ARG A 122 -15.39 13.42 -0.93
N LEU A 123 -15.79 12.18 -0.64
CA LEU A 123 -15.58 11.08 -1.57
C LEU A 123 -16.52 11.18 -2.75
N ARG A 124 -15.99 11.18 -3.97
CA ARG A 124 -16.75 11.19 -5.22
C ARG A 124 -16.96 9.79 -5.79
N VAL A 125 -15.92 8.97 -5.73
CA VAL A 125 -15.95 7.59 -6.25
C VAL A 125 -14.90 6.73 -5.56
N HIS A 126 -15.23 5.45 -5.38
CA HIS A 126 -14.26 4.40 -5.04
C HIS A 126 -13.79 3.67 -6.30
N VAL A 127 -12.50 3.38 -6.37
CA VAL A 127 -11.88 2.60 -7.46
C VAL A 127 -10.99 1.49 -6.90
N PRO A 128 -10.78 0.40 -7.66
CA PRO A 128 -10.08 -0.78 -7.13
C PRO A 128 -8.55 -0.65 -7.07
N GLY A 129 -7.92 0.22 -7.86
CA GLY A 129 -6.46 0.28 -7.99
C GLY A 129 -5.90 1.68 -8.16
N PHE A 130 -4.59 1.80 -7.99
CA PHE A 130 -3.87 3.07 -8.12
C PHE A 130 -3.91 3.64 -9.55
N ASP A 131 -3.88 2.77 -10.55
CA ASP A 131 -4.04 3.15 -11.97
C ASP A 131 -5.39 3.80 -12.23
N ALA A 132 -6.46 3.24 -11.67
CA ALA A 132 -7.80 3.80 -11.75
C ALA A 132 -7.90 5.14 -11.00
N VAL A 133 -7.23 5.31 -9.85
CA VAL A 133 -7.11 6.61 -9.17
C VAL A 133 -6.48 7.63 -10.12
N CYS A 134 -5.31 7.34 -10.69
CA CYS A 134 -4.62 8.26 -11.61
C CYS A 134 -5.51 8.64 -12.80
N ARG A 135 -6.19 7.69 -13.43
CA ARG A 135 -7.09 7.93 -14.57
C ARG A 135 -8.29 8.80 -14.21
N MET A 136 -8.90 8.58 -13.05
CA MET A 136 -10.04 9.38 -12.59
C MET A 136 -9.62 10.80 -12.22
N VAL A 137 -8.45 10.96 -11.58
CA VAL A 137 -7.87 12.28 -11.29
C VAL A 137 -7.58 13.03 -12.59
N GLN A 138 -6.97 12.37 -13.57
CA GLN A 138 -6.70 12.97 -14.89
C GLN A 138 -8.00 13.41 -15.59
N ALA A 139 -9.09 12.66 -15.43
CA ALA A 139 -10.40 13.00 -15.95
C ALA A 139 -11.12 14.14 -15.17
N GLY A 140 -10.47 14.72 -14.14
CA GLY A 140 -11.03 15.82 -13.36
C GLY A 140 -12.07 15.43 -12.31
N MET A 141 -12.06 14.15 -11.88
CA MET A 141 -13.01 13.64 -10.89
C MET A 141 -12.69 14.07 -9.45
N GLY A 142 -11.55 14.70 -9.22
CA GLY A 142 -11.07 15.12 -7.92
C GLY A 142 -9.57 14.86 -7.76
N ILE A 143 -9.12 14.75 -6.52
CA ILE A 143 -7.73 14.42 -6.15
C ILE A 143 -7.64 12.99 -5.61
N GLY A 144 -6.45 12.40 -5.61
CA GLY A 144 -6.24 11.02 -5.14
C GLY A 144 -5.13 10.93 -4.10
N LEU A 145 -5.18 9.89 -3.26
CA LEU A 145 -4.14 9.57 -2.28
C LEU A 145 -3.58 8.18 -2.60
N ILE A 146 -2.33 8.12 -3.03
CA ILE A 146 -1.64 6.87 -3.39
C ILE A 146 -0.17 6.93 -2.93
N PRO A 147 0.56 5.80 -2.91
CA PRO A 147 2.00 5.81 -2.67
C PRO A 147 2.77 6.54 -3.79
N ASP A 148 3.81 7.28 -3.41
CA ASP A 148 4.66 8.01 -4.37
C ASP A 148 5.30 7.07 -5.40
N ARG A 149 5.81 5.93 -4.96
CA ARG A 149 6.41 4.95 -5.87
C ARG A 149 5.39 4.40 -6.89
N ALA A 150 4.15 4.15 -6.46
CA ALA A 150 3.08 3.74 -7.37
C ALA A 150 2.75 4.87 -8.37
N PHE A 151 2.71 6.13 -7.91
CA PHE A 151 2.52 7.27 -8.79
C PHE A 151 3.61 7.35 -9.87
N GLN A 152 4.88 7.23 -9.49
CA GLN A 152 6.01 7.30 -10.42
C GLN A 152 5.93 6.24 -11.53
N VAL A 153 5.47 5.03 -11.20
CA VAL A 153 5.32 3.95 -12.18
C VAL A 153 4.11 4.15 -13.08
N LEU A 154 2.98 4.59 -12.51
CA LEU A 154 1.68 4.56 -13.19
C LEU A 154 1.31 5.85 -13.92
N SER A 155 1.92 6.99 -13.56
CA SER A 155 1.55 8.29 -14.13
C SER A 155 2.28 8.65 -15.42
N HIS A 156 3.07 7.75 -15.98
CA HIS A 156 3.86 8.01 -17.21
C HIS A 156 2.96 8.49 -18.35
N GLY A 157 3.27 9.67 -18.89
CA GLY A 157 2.50 10.29 -19.98
C GLY A 157 1.15 10.91 -19.56
N MET A 158 0.86 10.96 -18.25
CA MET A 158 -0.33 11.63 -17.73
C MET A 158 -0.04 13.07 -17.32
N ASN A 159 -1.04 13.96 -17.44
CA ASN A 159 -0.94 15.35 -16.97
C ASN A 159 -1.30 15.44 -15.49
N LEU A 160 -0.47 14.80 -14.65
CA LEU A 160 -0.65 14.69 -13.21
C LEU A 160 0.59 15.16 -12.46
N THR A 161 0.39 15.61 -11.24
CA THR A 161 1.45 16.03 -10.31
C THR A 161 1.23 15.34 -8.97
N ALA A 162 2.29 14.79 -8.38
CA ALA A 162 2.31 14.35 -6.99
C ALA A 162 2.70 15.53 -6.10
N VAL A 163 1.94 15.75 -5.03
CA VAL A 163 2.21 16.75 -4.00
C VAL A 163 2.46 16.02 -2.69
N GLU A 164 3.57 16.31 -2.02
CA GLU A 164 3.91 15.67 -0.76
C GLU A 164 2.91 16.02 0.35
N LEU A 165 2.64 15.06 1.23
CA LEU A 165 1.92 15.32 2.48
C LEU A 165 2.91 15.72 3.57
N SER A 166 2.62 16.80 4.30
CA SER A 166 3.40 17.22 5.46
C SER A 166 3.13 16.39 6.72
N ASP A 167 2.11 15.54 6.69
CA ASP A 167 1.67 14.71 7.81
C ASP A 167 2.58 13.50 8.01
N ASP A 168 2.99 13.22 9.25
CA ASP A 168 3.87 12.07 9.60
C ASP A 168 3.26 10.72 9.24
N TRP A 169 1.93 10.61 9.29
CA TRP A 169 1.24 9.36 8.96
C TRP A 169 1.30 8.99 7.47
N ALA A 170 1.75 9.91 6.62
CA ALA A 170 2.00 9.62 5.21
C ALA A 170 3.15 8.64 5.01
N ASP A 171 4.11 8.59 5.95
CA ASP A 171 5.14 7.55 5.99
C ASP A 171 4.54 6.25 6.49
N ARG A 172 4.68 5.18 5.71
CA ARG A 172 4.10 3.88 6.01
C ARG A 172 5.17 2.80 6.02
N GLU A 173 4.88 1.76 6.79
CA GLU A 173 5.65 0.52 6.78
C GLU A 173 4.77 -0.62 6.29
N LEU A 174 5.32 -1.44 5.42
CA LEU A 174 4.78 -2.74 5.01
C LEU A 174 5.56 -3.83 5.72
N VAL A 175 4.84 -4.82 6.22
CA VAL A 175 5.40 -5.92 6.99
C VAL A 175 5.04 -7.26 6.37
N LEU A 176 5.96 -8.22 6.44
CA LEU A 176 5.68 -9.63 6.25
C LEU A 176 5.06 -10.18 7.54
N VAL A 177 4.10 -11.07 7.39
CA VAL A 177 3.46 -11.78 8.51
C VAL A 177 3.43 -13.28 8.24
N ALA A 178 3.68 -14.06 9.30
CA ALA A 178 3.57 -15.51 9.31
C ALA A 178 3.04 -15.96 10.67
N ARG A 179 2.28 -17.08 10.71
CA ARG A 179 1.73 -17.61 11.97
C ARG A 179 2.79 -18.26 12.85
N ASP A 180 3.60 -19.10 12.24
CA ASP A 180 4.71 -19.81 12.87
C ASP A 180 5.84 -19.95 11.85
N PRO A 181 6.85 -19.08 11.90
CA PRO A 181 7.97 -19.15 10.96
C PRO A 181 8.73 -20.50 10.99
N ALA A 182 8.79 -21.16 12.15
CA ALA A 182 9.46 -22.45 12.26
C ALA A 182 8.64 -23.60 11.63
N GLY A 183 7.34 -23.43 11.51
CA GLY A 183 6.42 -24.39 10.91
C GLY A 183 6.15 -24.15 9.42
N LEU A 184 6.78 -23.16 8.78
CA LEU A 184 6.63 -22.90 7.36
C LEU A 184 7.16 -24.06 6.50
N SER A 185 6.54 -24.27 5.34
CA SER A 185 7.15 -25.15 4.31
C SER A 185 8.53 -24.60 3.91
N ALA A 186 9.43 -25.49 3.48
CA ALA A 186 10.79 -25.11 3.08
C ALA A 186 10.78 -24.00 2.01
N THR A 187 9.85 -24.06 1.06
CA THR A 187 9.69 -23.04 0.02
C THR A 187 9.23 -21.70 0.59
N SER A 188 8.29 -21.71 1.52
CA SER A 188 7.81 -20.50 2.17
C SER A 188 8.87 -19.88 3.08
N GLN A 189 9.69 -20.70 3.75
CA GLN A 189 10.84 -20.19 4.51
C GLN A 189 11.85 -19.47 3.60
N LEU A 190 12.19 -20.06 2.45
CA LEU A 190 13.09 -19.44 1.46
C LEU A 190 12.49 -18.09 0.95
N MET A 191 11.18 -18.06 0.68
CA MET A 191 10.51 -16.83 0.25
C MET A 191 10.52 -15.75 1.35
N LEU A 192 10.22 -16.12 2.59
CA LEU A 192 10.27 -15.21 3.74
C LEU A 192 11.68 -14.62 3.91
N ASP A 193 12.71 -15.47 3.85
CA ASP A 193 14.11 -15.06 3.99
C ASP A 193 14.57 -14.17 2.83
N HIS A 194 14.05 -14.39 1.62
CA HIS A 194 14.34 -13.56 0.45
C HIS A 194 13.70 -12.18 0.53
N LEU A 195 12.45 -12.11 1.01
CA LEU A 195 11.68 -10.86 1.02
C LEU A 195 12.01 -9.96 2.22
N ARG A 196 12.37 -10.52 3.37
CA ARG A 196 12.75 -9.70 4.52
C ARG A 196 14.06 -8.98 4.26
N LEU A 197 14.15 -7.72 4.70
CA LEU A 197 15.37 -6.94 4.57
C LEU A 197 16.51 -7.56 5.39
N PRO A 198 17.73 -7.67 4.82
CA PRO A 198 18.90 -8.09 5.59
C PRO A 198 19.13 -7.13 6.76
N GLY A 199 19.24 -7.67 7.99
CA GLY A 199 19.64 -6.90 9.18
C GLY A 199 18.50 -6.25 9.98
N THR A 200 17.23 -6.39 9.60
CA THR A 200 16.10 -6.02 10.46
C THR A 200 15.83 -7.13 11.47
N LYS A 201 16.09 -6.87 12.77
CA LYS A 201 15.60 -7.74 13.85
C LYS A 201 14.07 -7.65 13.91
N PRO A 202 13.39 -8.76 14.26
CA PRO A 202 11.94 -8.70 14.52
C PRO A 202 11.69 -7.68 15.64
N HIS A 203 10.68 -6.85 15.47
CA HIS A 203 10.17 -5.92 16.48
C HIS A 203 9.04 -6.55 17.26
#